data_b04b0bf0801927cb4336e2125e7f636d
#
_entry.id   b04b0bf0801927cb4336e2125e7f636d
#
_cell.length_a   1.000
_cell.length_b   1.000
_cell.length_c   1.000
_cell.angle_alpha   90.00
_cell.angle_beta   90.00
_cell.angle_gamma   90.00
#
_symmetry.space_group_name_H-M   'P 1'
#
loop_
_entity.id
_entity.type
_entity.pdbx_description
1 polymer ?
#
loop_
_entity_poly.entity_id
_entity_poly.type
_entity_poly.pdbx_seq_one_letter_code
_entity_poly.pdbx_strand_id
1 'polypeptide(L)'
;MLALESPLVKLKKLFEIFNFSFFFIAFIYLFLSIFTSFQAFKINEFYSELNPDINGIQFEEINFKNKFSTSLNGWWVEGESDNAFIILHGLRSNIGEKFYIDLISEFNNLGFSILAFDFRNHGKSGEGKFSFGVEEVYDVDASIKYIRENKNIENIFIWGFSFGATTGLNYSIYNTKGSDVSGIIADTPYYDPIEVLIDEVSKRTPLNSYLSKLLKPGIIISSKVFFDNDLENIKNIFESETINNTPSLIFGCKNDTTVPNSHPRRIKKKLGAMSKYVEFENCSKHGDSFIYNNEEYIYEISNFLNEQFEIKNK
;
A
#
# COMPACT_ATOMS: atom_id res chain seq x y z
N MET A 1 34.03 -39.24 47.09
CA MET A 1 34.38 -37.86 47.50
C MET A 1 34.18 -36.98 46.25
N LEU A 2 33.01 -36.37 46.11
CA LEU A 2 32.72 -35.39 45.05
C LEU A 2 33.47 -34.12 45.37
N ALA A 3 34.51 -33.79 44.60
CA ALA A 3 35.25 -32.57 44.74
C ALA A 3 34.30 -31.37 44.48
N LEU A 4 34.01 -30.58 45.52
CA LEU A 4 33.26 -29.34 45.39
C LEU A 4 34.06 -28.36 44.49
N GLU A 5 33.55 -28.03 43.32
CA GLU A 5 34.16 -26.99 42.45
C GLU A 5 34.31 -25.66 43.27
N SER A 6 35.46 -25.02 43.09
CA SER A 6 35.73 -23.76 43.74
C SER A 6 34.70 -22.66 43.31
N PRO A 7 34.37 -21.72 44.20
CA PRO A 7 33.44 -20.64 43.86
C PRO A 7 33.85 -19.85 42.58
N LEU A 8 35.15 -19.68 42.36
CA LEU A 8 35.70 -18.99 41.19
C LEU A 8 35.41 -19.76 39.86
N VAL A 9 35.49 -21.09 39.91
CA VAL A 9 35.19 -21.93 38.72
C VAL A 9 33.70 -21.86 38.39
N LYS A 10 32.83 -21.88 39.42
CA LYS A 10 31.38 -21.71 39.20
C LYS A 10 31.03 -20.33 38.63
N LEU A 11 31.68 -19.29 39.15
CA LEU A 11 31.46 -17.93 38.63
C LEU A 11 31.91 -17.77 37.19
N LYS A 12 33.04 -18.34 36.81
CA LYS A 12 33.54 -18.35 35.44
C LYS A 12 32.58 -19.08 34.50
N LYS A 13 32.10 -20.29 34.88
CA LYS A 13 31.08 -21.02 34.09
C LYS A 13 29.78 -20.22 33.93
N LEU A 14 29.30 -19.59 34.98
CA LEU A 14 28.11 -18.72 34.91
C LEU A 14 28.31 -17.56 33.94
N PHE A 15 29.47 -16.92 33.97
CA PHE A 15 29.82 -15.84 33.06
C PHE A 15 29.92 -16.32 31.60
N GLU A 16 30.50 -17.48 31.34
CA GLU A 16 30.55 -18.09 30.01
C GLU A 16 29.15 -18.43 29.49
N ILE A 17 28.28 -19.01 30.33
CA ILE A 17 26.89 -19.31 29.98
C ILE A 17 26.12 -18.01 29.69
N PHE A 18 26.30 -16.98 30.52
CA PHE A 18 25.68 -15.68 30.33
C PHE A 18 26.10 -15.04 28.98
N ASN A 19 27.40 -15.01 28.71
CA ASN A 19 27.92 -14.47 27.44
C ASN A 19 27.40 -15.27 26.25
N PHE A 20 27.45 -16.59 26.30
CA PHE A 20 26.91 -17.43 25.23
C PHE A 20 25.41 -17.15 25.00
N SER A 21 24.63 -17.12 26.07
CA SER A 21 23.19 -16.83 25.97
C SER A 21 22.92 -15.44 25.40
N PHE A 22 23.68 -14.44 25.82
CA PHE A 22 23.58 -13.07 25.33
C PHE A 22 23.87 -12.99 23.82
N PHE A 23 24.98 -13.56 23.37
CA PHE A 23 25.33 -13.56 21.95
C PHE A 23 24.35 -14.37 21.11
N PHE A 24 23.84 -15.47 21.64
CA PHE A 24 22.84 -16.28 20.97
C PHE A 24 21.50 -15.53 20.80
N ILE A 25 21.03 -14.85 21.83
CA ILE A 25 19.82 -14.02 21.76
C ILE A 25 20.02 -12.85 20.78
N ALA A 26 21.18 -12.18 20.85
CA ALA A 26 21.51 -11.10 19.92
C ALA A 26 21.54 -11.57 18.47
N PHE A 27 22.11 -12.76 18.23
CA PHE A 27 22.13 -13.37 16.90
C PHE A 27 20.70 -13.66 16.39
N ILE A 28 19.84 -14.27 17.22
CA ILE A 28 18.44 -14.51 16.85
C ILE A 28 17.72 -13.20 16.55
N TYR A 29 17.90 -12.18 17.38
CA TYR A 29 17.32 -10.86 17.19
C TYR A 29 17.72 -10.25 15.85
N LEU A 30 19.01 -10.23 15.54
CA LEU A 30 19.53 -9.70 14.26
C LEU A 30 19.02 -10.52 13.07
N PHE A 31 19.06 -11.85 13.19
CA PHE A 31 18.57 -12.74 12.15
C PHE A 31 17.08 -12.48 11.83
N LEU A 32 16.24 -12.44 12.86
CA LEU A 32 14.81 -12.17 12.68
C LEU A 32 14.55 -10.78 12.09
N SER A 33 15.29 -9.77 12.54
CA SER A 33 15.16 -8.40 12.03
C SER A 33 15.53 -8.31 10.55
N ILE A 34 16.68 -8.86 10.17
CA ILE A 34 17.15 -8.90 8.77
C ILE A 34 16.21 -9.74 7.90
N PHE A 35 15.81 -10.91 8.38
CA PHE A 35 14.90 -11.81 7.66
C PHE A 35 13.55 -11.14 7.42
N THR A 36 12.99 -10.46 8.43
CA THR A 36 11.73 -9.72 8.28
C THR A 36 11.86 -8.62 7.23
N SER A 37 12.93 -7.82 7.28
CA SER A 37 13.20 -6.80 6.27
C SER A 37 13.34 -7.41 4.88
N PHE A 38 14.13 -8.49 4.73
CA PHE A 38 14.27 -9.17 3.46
C PHE A 38 12.95 -9.66 2.88
N GLN A 39 12.09 -10.25 3.72
CA GLN A 39 10.76 -10.69 3.30
C GLN A 39 9.84 -9.52 2.95
N ALA A 40 9.98 -8.39 3.62
CA ALA A 40 9.19 -7.19 3.33
C ALA A 40 9.52 -6.60 1.95
N PHE A 41 10.81 -6.53 1.60
CA PHE A 41 11.29 -5.97 0.34
C PHE A 41 11.27 -6.96 -0.83
N LYS A 42 11.09 -8.25 -0.56
CA LYS A 42 10.95 -9.24 -1.62
C LYS A 42 9.56 -9.11 -2.26
N ILE A 43 9.52 -8.56 -3.44
CA ILE A 43 8.33 -8.59 -4.29
C ILE A 43 8.37 -9.93 -5.04
N ASN A 44 7.39 -10.80 -4.77
CA ASN A 44 7.25 -12.02 -5.55
C ASN A 44 6.56 -11.64 -6.87
N GLU A 45 7.06 -12.18 -7.96
CA GLU A 45 6.38 -12.11 -9.24
C GLU A 45 5.09 -12.96 -9.17
N PHE A 46 4.01 -12.35 -8.74
CA PHE A 46 2.68 -12.90 -8.97
C PHE A 46 2.16 -12.26 -10.25
N TYR A 47 1.85 -13.08 -11.22
CA TYR A 47 1.37 -12.65 -12.51
C TYR A 47 0.04 -13.33 -12.81
N SER A 48 -1.00 -12.53 -13.03
CA SER A 48 -2.27 -12.98 -13.57
C SER A 48 -2.32 -12.58 -15.06
N GLU A 49 -2.72 -13.51 -15.92
CA GLU A 49 -2.88 -13.25 -17.36
C GLU A 49 -4.27 -12.72 -17.74
N LEU A 50 -5.15 -12.53 -16.75
CA LEU A 50 -6.46 -11.99 -17.02
C LEU A 50 -6.34 -10.52 -17.44
N ASN A 51 -7.31 -10.08 -18.24
CA ASN A 51 -7.41 -8.72 -18.75
C ASN A 51 -8.89 -8.30 -18.87
N PRO A 52 -9.21 -7.04 -19.18
CA PRO A 52 -10.59 -6.55 -19.24
C PRO A 52 -11.51 -7.27 -20.23
N ASP A 53 -10.97 -7.96 -21.25
CA ASP A 53 -11.78 -8.72 -22.24
C ASP A 53 -12.64 -9.82 -21.59
N ILE A 54 -12.24 -10.37 -20.42
CA ILE A 54 -13.04 -11.38 -19.73
C ILE A 54 -14.41 -10.87 -19.31
N ASN A 55 -14.55 -9.53 -19.15
CA ASN A 55 -15.81 -8.84 -18.88
C ASN A 55 -16.37 -8.14 -20.12
N GLY A 56 -15.81 -8.40 -21.31
CA GLY A 56 -16.23 -7.82 -22.60
C GLY A 56 -15.84 -6.35 -22.77
N ILE A 57 -14.86 -5.86 -22.02
CA ILE A 57 -14.41 -4.48 -22.05
C ILE A 57 -13.21 -4.36 -23.00
N GLN A 58 -13.33 -3.46 -24.00
CA GLN A 58 -12.22 -3.14 -24.87
C GLN A 58 -11.18 -2.28 -24.16
N PHE A 59 -9.92 -2.57 -24.37
CA PHE A 59 -8.81 -1.85 -23.77
C PHE A 59 -7.62 -1.72 -24.73
N GLU A 60 -6.78 -0.75 -24.46
CA GLU A 60 -5.50 -0.52 -25.12
C GLU A 60 -4.37 -0.90 -24.15
N GLU A 61 -3.44 -1.76 -24.56
CA GLU A 61 -2.19 -1.95 -23.79
C GLU A 61 -1.32 -0.71 -23.95
N ILE A 62 -0.90 -0.14 -22.82
CA ILE A 62 -0.10 1.07 -22.78
C ILE A 62 1.23 0.82 -22.07
N ASN A 63 2.24 1.61 -22.44
CA ASN A 63 3.54 1.61 -21.81
C ASN A 63 4.03 3.04 -21.68
N PHE A 64 4.49 3.40 -20.48
CA PHE A 64 5.05 4.72 -20.20
C PHE A 64 6.20 4.60 -19.20
N LYS A 65 6.99 5.66 -19.04
CA LYS A 65 8.17 5.64 -18.18
C LYS A 65 8.03 6.62 -17.03
N ASN A 66 8.41 6.18 -15.84
CA ASN A 66 8.55 7.07 -14.70
C ASN A 66 9.84 7.91 -14.79
N LYS A 67 10.07 8.80 -13.82
CA LYS A 67 11.25 9.68 -13.78
C LYS A 67 12.59 8.92 -13.69
N PHE A 68 12.59 7.66 -13.28
CA PHE A 68 13.77 6.81 -13.20
C PHE A 68 14.00 6.00 -14.49
N SER A 69 13.20 6.25 -15.53
CA SER A 69 13.19 5.51 -16.79
C SER A 69 12.74 4.06 -16.67
N THR A 70 12.12 3.67 -15.54
CA THR A 70 11.48 2.37 -15.40
C THR A 70 10.24 2.33 -16.29
N SER A 71 10.13 1.28 -17.11
CA SER A 71 8.98 1.03 -17.95
C SER A 71 7.81 0.53 -17.11
N LEU A 72 6.66 1.18 -17.23
CA LEU A 72 5.43 0.81 -16.57
C LEU A 72 4.43 0.33 -17.62
N ASN A 73 3.86 -0.84 -17.37
CA ASN A 73 2.85 -1.44 -18.25
C ASN A 73 1.48 -1.29 -17.64
N GLY A 74 0.49 -1.06 -18.50
CA GLY A 74 -0.88 -0.89 -18.05
C GLY A 74 -1.89 -1.01 -19.18
N TRP A 75 -3.12 -0.69 -18.86
CA TRP A 75 -4.25 -0.66 -19.76
C TRP A 75 -4.93 0.70 -19.69
N TRP A 76 -5.36 1.15 -20.87
CA TRP A 76 -6.31 2.23 -21.02
C TRP A 76 -7.63 1.67 -21.46
N VAL A 77 -8.70 1.96 -20.71
CA VAL A 77 -10.08 1.67 -21.06
C VAL A 77 -10.76 3.01 -21.32
N GLU A 78 -11.35 3.19 -22.51
CA GLU A 78 -12.08 4.40 -22.85
C GLU A 78 -13.45 4.41 -22.18
N GLY A 79 -13.83 5.56 -21.62
CA GLY A 79 -15.14 5.80 -21.02
C GLY A 79 -15.95 6.80 -21.82
N GLU A 80 -17.18 7.08 -21.41
CA GLU A 80 -18.09 7.99 -22.09
C GLU A 80 -17.94 9.45 -21.63
N SER A 81 -17.29 9.70 -20.48
CA SER A 81 -17.11 11.03 -19.88
C SER A 81 -15.66 11.51 -19.98
N ASP A 82 -15.47 12.82 -19.78
CA ASP A 82 -14.15 13.46 -19.70
C ASP A 82 -13.47 13.25 -18.34
N ASN A 83 -13.87 12.21 -17.61
CA ASN A 83 -13.34 11.85 -16.30
C ASN A 83 -12.63 10.50 -16.33
N ALA A 84 -11.51 10.38 -15.62
CA ALA A 84 -10.78 9.12 -15.57
C ALA A 84 -10.42 8.73 -14.15
N PHE A 85 -10.38 7.40 -13.92
CA PHE A 85 -9.75 6.81 -12.76
C PHE A 85 -8.37 6.26 -13.11
N ILE A 86 -7.42 6.47 -12.21
CA ILE A 86 -6.16 5.71 -12.15
C ILE A 86 -6.33 4.65 -11.08
N ILE A 87 -6.13 3.37 -11.44
CA ILE A 87 -6.23 2.24 -10.52
C ILE A 87 -4.84 1.83 -10.05
N LEU A 88 -4.65 1.85 -8.74
CA LEU A 88 -3.41 1.54 -8.04
C LEU A 88 -3.59 0.25 -7.23
N HIS A 89 -2.95 -0.83 -7.67
CA HIS A 89 -3.06 -2.14 -7.04
C HIS A 89 -2.32 -2.24 -5.68
N GLY A 90 -2.62 -3.28 -4.92
CA GLY A 90 -1.99 -3.61 -3.64
C GLY A 90 -0.58 -4.19 -3.78
N LEU A 91 0.13 -4.30 -2.66
CA LEU A 91 1.47 -4.89 -2.62
C LEU A 91 1.41 -6.38 -3.02
N ARG A 92 2.35 -6.81 -3.87
CA ARG A 92 2.47 -8.18 -4.42
C ARG A 92 1.26 -8.63 -5.22
N SER A 93 0.57 -7.70 -5.82
CA SER A 93 -0.59 -7.85 -6.68
C SER A 93 -0.26 -7.32 -8.06
N ASN A 94 -1.16 -7.43 -9.02
CA ASN A 94 -1.08 -6.81 -10.34
C ASN A 94 -2.48 -6.51 -10.88
N ILE A 95 -2.56 -5.66 -11.89
CA ILE A 95 -3.84 -5.25 -12.48
C ILE A 95 -4.63 -6.40 -13.12
N GLY A 96 -3.99 -7.53 -13.44
CA GLY A 96 -4.63 -8.71 -14.03
C GLY A 96 -5.42 -9.57 -13.03
N GLU A 97 -5.48 -9.23 -11.76
CA GLU A 97 -6.35 -9.94 -10.83
C GLU A 97 -7.83 -9.60 -11.07
N LYS A 98 -8.68 -10.62 -10.96
CA LYS A 98 -10.13 -10.47 -11.22
C LYS A 98 -10.74 -9.32 -10.41
N PHE A 99 -10.27 -9.09 -9.20
CA PHE A 99 -10.70 -7.99 -8.35
C PHE A 99 -10.58 -6.63 -9.04
N TYR A 100 -9.43 -6.33 -9.67
CA TYR A 100 -9.23 -5.05 -10.37
C TYR A 100 -9.99 -4.99 -11.69
N ILE A 101 -10.12 -6.12 -12.38
CA ILE A 101 -10.90 -6.20 -13.62
C ILE A 101 -12.38 -5.93 -13.36
N ASP A 102 -12.93 -6.50 -12.28
CA ASP A 102 -14.31 -6.24 -11.89
C ASP A 102 -14.51 -4.76 -11.52
N LEU A 103 -13.57 -4.17 -10.79
CA LEU A 103 -13.61 -2.74 -10.45
C LEU A 103 -13.48 -1.83 -11.69
N ILE A 104 -12.60 -2.19 -12.64
CA ILE A 104 -12.50 -1.52 -13.94
C ILE A 104 -13.86 -1.52 -14.65
N SER A 105 -14.55 -2.67 -14.62
CA SER A 105 -15.89 -2.80 -15.23
C SER A 105 -16.90 -1.90 -14.57
N GLU A 106 -16.93 -1.84 -13.25
CA GLU A 106 -17.86 -0.99 -12.49
C GLU A 106 -17.62 0.49 -12.81
N PHE A 107 -16.39 0.95 -12.79
CA PHE A 107 -16.09 2.35 -13.08
C PHE A 107 -16.32 2.72 -14.55
N ASN A 108 -16.04 1.80 -15.48
CA ASN A 108 -16.33 2.03 -16.90
C ASN A 108 -17.84 2.07 -17.16
N ASN A 109 -18.64 1.23 -16.50
CA ASN A 109 -20.10 1.28 -16.55
C ASN A 109 -20.67 2.59 -15.99
N LEU A 110 -19.97 3.26 -15.07
CA LEU A 110 -20.29 4.60 -14.60
C LEU A 110 -19.86 5.72 -15.60
N GLY A 111 -19.27 5.37 -16.73
CA GLY A 111 -18.85 6.27 -17.77
C GLY A 111 -17.41 6.79 -17.64
N PHE A 112 -16.62 6.32 -16.67
CA PHE A 112 -15.24 6.76 -16.51
C PHE A 112 -14.30 6.05 -17.49
N SER A 113 -13.30 6.78 -17.99
CA SER A 113 -12.12 6.18 -18.58
C SER A 113 -11.21 5.65 -17.48
N ILE A 114 -10.43 4.59 -17.75
CA ILE A 114 -9.60 3.96 -16.72
C ILE A 114 -8.16 3.83 -17.23
N LEU A 115 -7.20 4.26 -16.42
CA LEU A 115 -5.81 3.88 -16.55
C LEU A 115 -5.47 2.95 -15.39
N ALA A 116 -5.30 1.66 -15.66
CA ALA A 116 -4.78 0.70 -14.68
C ALA A 116 -3.35 0.31 -15.08
N PHE A 117 -2.42 0.30 -14.15
CA PHE A 117 -1.04 -0.06 -14.43
C PHE A 117 -0.39 -0.86 -13.29
N ASP A 118 0.59 -1.68 -13.66
CA ASP A 118 1.43 -2.37 -12.68
C ASP A 118 2.50 -1.41 -12.15
N PHE A 119 2.61 -1.27 -10.84
CA PHE A 119 3.73 -0.57 -10.23
C PHE A 119 5.06 -1.21 -10.61
N ARG A 120 6.18 -0.47 -10.52
CA ARG A 120 7.51 -1.06 -10.61
C ARG A 120 7.66 -2.31 -9.74
N ASN A 121 8.43 -3.31 -10.20
CA ASN A 121 8.61 -4.61 -9.55
C ASN A 121 7.35 -5.49 -9.48
N HIS A 122 6.25 -5.13 -10.13
CA HIS A 122 5.01 -5.91 -10.15
C HIS A 122 4.57 -6.17 -11.60
N GLY A 123 3.85 -7.27 -11.79
CA GLY A 123 3.23 -7.63 -13.05
C GLY A 123 4.19 -7.58 -14.24
N LYS A 124 3.81 -6.83 -15.29
CA LYS A 124 4.62 -6.63 -16.50
C LYS A 124 5.54 -5.41 -16.45
N SER A 125 5.51 -4.64 -15.37
CA SER A 125 6.35 -3.44 -15.24
C SER A 125 7.79 -3.76 -14.90
N GLY A 126 8.70 -2.86 -15.26
CA GLY A 126 10.13 -2.99 -15.03
C GLY A 126 10.52 -2.88 -13.55
N GLU A 127 11.75 -3.27 -13.27
CA GLU A 127 12.32 -3.21 -11.93
C GLU A 127 12.73 -1.80 -11.51
N GLY A 128 12.75 -1.56 -10.19
CA GLY A 128 13.21 -0.34 -9.58
C GLY A 128 13.30 -0.45 -8.06
N LYS A 129 13.72 0.62 -7.40
CA LYS A 129 13.75 0.66 -5.94
C LYS A 129 12.30 0.59 -5.41
N PHE A 130 12.07 -0.33 -4.46
CA PHE A 130 10.80 -0.44 -3.75
C PHE A 130 10.87 0.32 -2.42
N SER A 131 9.88 1.15 -2.12
CA SER A 131 9.91 2.08 -0.98
C SER A 131 8.60 2.19 -0.19
N PHE A 132 7.72 1.21 -0.30
CA PHE A 132 6.42 1.18 0.38
C PHE A 132 5.53 2.39 0.08
N GLY A 133 5.61 2.97 -1.13
CA GLY A 133 4.77 4.08 -1.57
C GLY A 133 5.41 5.47 -1.40
N VAL A 134 6.70 5.56 -1.04
CA VAL A 134 7.45 6.84 -0.98
C VAL A 134 7.91 7.25 -2.37
N GLU A 135 8.66 6.40 -3.06
CA GLU A 135 9.17 6.70 -4.41
C GLU A 135 8.18 6.26 -5.51
N GLU A 136 7.26 5.35 -5.21
CA GLU A 136 6.22 4.92 -6.14
C GLU A 136 5.21 6.04 -6.48
N VAL A 137 5.22 7.15 -5.75
CA VAL A 137 4.51 8.39 -6.16
C VAL A 137 4.94 8.87 -7.55
N TYR A 138 6.16 8.54 -8.00
CA TYR A 138 6.64 8.88 -9.34
C TYR A 138 6.11 7.94 -10.44
N ASP A 139 5.59 6.78 -10.08
CA ASP A 139 4.85 5.91 -11.01
C ASP A 139 3.44 6.49 -11.21
N VAL A 140 2.84 7.00 -10.13
CA VAL A 140 1.56 7.72 -10.18
C VAL A 140 1.70 9.01 -11.00
N ASP A 141 2.74 9.82 -10.77
CA ASP A 141 3.03 11.02 -11.54
C ASP A 141 3.15 10.73 -13.04
N ALA A 142 3.85 9.65 -13.40
CA ALA A 142 4.00 9.23 -14.79
C ALA A 142 2.66 8.81 -15.43
N SER A 143 1.78 8.15 -14.68
CA SER A 143 0.44 7.77 -15.18
C SER A 143 -0.45 9.00 -15.42
N ILE A 144 -0.41 9.98 -14.53
CA ILE A 144 -1.12 11.26 -14.70
C ILE A 144 -0.60 12.00 -15.92
N LYS A 145 0.73 12.10 -16.04
CA LYS A 145 1.37 12.73 -17.20
C LYS A 145 0.96 12.03 -18.52
N TYR A 146 0.94 10.69 -18.53
CA TYR A 146 0.49 9.94 -19.69
C TYR A 146 -0.94 10.34 -20.10
N ILE A 147 -1.88 10.41 -19.15
CA ILE A 147 -3.26 10.84 -19.43
C ILE A 147 -3.27 12.25 -20.00
N ARG A 148 -2.59 13.21 -19.35
CA ARG A 148 -2.58 14.62 -19.77
C ARG A 148 -1.97 14.84 -21.15
N GLU A 149 -1.00 14.04 -21.56
CA GLU A 149 -0.35 14.15 -22.86
C GLU A 149 -1.06 13.41 -23.99
N ASN A 150 -1.84 12.37 -23.69
CA ASN A 150 -2.36 11.46 -24.71
C ASN A 150 -3.90 11.35 -24.76
N LYS A 151 -4.59 11.83 -23.71
CA LYS A 151 -6.06 11.66 -23.58
C LYS A 151 -6.70 13.00 -23.26
N ASN A 152 -7.95 13.19 -23.68
CA ASN A 152 -8.71 14.41 -23.40
C ASN A 152 -9.56 14.23 -22.13
N ILE A 153 -8.92 14.30 -20.97
CA ILE A 153 -9.56 14.09 -19.66
C ILE A 153 -9.51 15.39 -18.85
N GLU A 154 -10.66 15.81 -18.34
CA GLU A 154 -10.80 16.99 -17.49
C GLU A 154 -10.43 16.65 -16.04
N ASN A 155 -11.08 15.65 -15.45
CA ASN A 155 -10.87 15.27 -14.06
C ASN A 155 -10.18 13.90 -13.98
N ILE A 156 -9.12 13.82 -13.18
CA ILE A 156 -8.42 12.59 -12.86
C ILE A 156 -8.66 12.25 -11.39
N PHE A 157 -9.17 11.06 -11.15
CA PHE A 157 -9.34 10.49 -9.82
C PHE A 157 -8.36 9.34 -9.62
N ILE A 158 -7.93 9.12 -8.40
CA ILE A 158 -7.15 7.95 -8.01
C ILE A 158 -8.05 7.03 -7.19
N TRP A 159 -8.10 5.77 -7.58
CA TRP A 159 -8.55 4.71 -6.72
C TRP A 159 -7.36 3.80 -6.39
N GLY A 160 -7.14 3.53 -5.11
CA GLY A 160 -6.04 2.68 -4.69
C GLY A 160 -6.45 1.71 -3.58
N PHE A 161 -5.83 0.52 -3.59
CA PHE A 161 -6.02 -0.51 -2.59
C PHE A 161 -4.74 -0.70 -1.78
N SER A 162 -4.85 -0.70 -0.44
CA SER A 162 -3.74 -1.03 0.46
C SER A 162 -2.47 -0.21 0.17
N PHE A 163 -1.45 -0.82 -0.38
CA PHE A 163 -0.22 -0.16 -0.85
C PHE A 163 -0.52 0.94 -1.89
N GLY A 164 -1.37 0.64 -2.88
CA GLY A 164 -1.80 1.62 -3.87
C GLY A 164 -2.58 2.78 -3.25
N ALA A 165 -3.43 2.50 -2.26
CA ALA A 165 -4.16 3.52 -1.52
C ALA A 165 -3.22 4.46 -0.75
N THR A 166 -2.23 3.91 -0.06
CA THR A 166 -1.21 4.68 0.65
C THR A 166 -0.37 5.51 -0.32
N THR A 167 0.02 4.93 -1.46
CA THR A 167 0.80 5.62 -2.50
C THR A 167 0.02 6.77 -3.11
N GLY A 168 -1.28 6.58 -3.42
CA GLY A 168 -2.14 7.64 -3.95
C GLY A 168 -2.31 8.80 -2.98
N LEU A 169 -2.55 8.52 -1.70
CA LEU A 169 -2.60 9.54 -0.66
C LEU A 169 -1.26 10.27 -0.50
N ASN A 170 -0.15 9.54 -0.55
CA ASN A 170 1.18 10.11 -0.52
C ASN A 170 1.45 11.05 -1.69
N TYR A 171 1.05 10.63 -2.90
CA TYR A 171 1.19 11.47 -4.09
C TYR A 171 0.54 12.83 -3.87
N SER A 172 -0.68 12.84 -3.33
CA SER A 172 -1.42 14.07 -3.09
C SER A 172 -0.78 14.99 -2.03
N ILE A 173 -0.14 14.43 -1.02
CA ILE A 173 0.60 15.20 0.00
C ILE A 173 1.92 15.74 -0.57
N TYR A 174 2.58 14.96 -1.42
CA TYR A 174 3.89 15.32 -2.01
C TYR A 174 3.77 16.36 -3.11
N ASN A 175 2.66 16.36 -3.86
CA ASN A 175 2.44 17.28 -4.98
C ASN A 175 1.86 18.62 -4.52
N THR A 176 2.72 19.44 -3.91
CA THR A 176 2.35 20.76 -3.38
C THR A 176 2.05 21.82 -4.45
N LYS A 177 2.19 21.51 -5.75
CA LYS A 177 2.04 22.48 -6.85
C LYS A 177 0.62 22.62 -7.41
N GLY A 178 -0.38 22.14 -6.70
CA GLY A 178 -1.75 22.02 -7.18
C GLY A 178 -1.99 20.59 -7.67
N SER A 179 -3.02 19.93 -7.14
CA SER A 179 -3.21 18.53 -7.48
C SER A 179 -3.73 18.42 -8.91
N ASP A 180 -2.94 17.77 -9.78
CA ASP A 180 -3.44 17.28 -11.07
C ASP A 180 -4.50 16.17 -10.88
N VAL A 181 -4.86 15.89 -9.62
CA VAL A 181 -5.81 14.87 -9.19
C VAL A 181 -6.98 15.56 -8.48
N SER A 182 -8.17 15.32 -8.99
CA SER A 182 -9.39 15.91 -8.45
C SER A 182 -9.81 15.29 -7.11
N GLY A 183 -9.72 13.95 -6.97
CA GLY A 183 -10.06 13.25 -5.73
C GLY A 183 -9.42 11.90 -5.59
N ILE A 184 -9.42 11.34 -4.37
CA ILE A 184 -8.80 10.05 -4.06
C ILE A 184 -9.79 9.16 -3.33
N ILE A 185 -9.92 7.91 -3.79
CA ILE A 185 -10.57 6.83 -3.09
C ILE A 185 -9.48 5.87 -2.60
N ALA A 186 -9.32 5.76 -1.29
CA ALA A 186 -8.28 4.97 -0.65
C ALA A 186 -8.90 3.81 0.13
N ASP A 187 -8.81 2.60 -0.41
CA ASP A 187 -9.32 1.41 0.24
C ASP A 187 -8.23 0.78 1.13
N THR A 188 -8.51 0.72 2.42
CA THR A 188 -7.65 0.15 3.47
C THR A 188 -6.19 0.61 3.44
N PRO A 189 -5.91 1.93 3.37
CA PRO A 189 -4.55 2.44 3.37
C PRO A 189 -3.86 2.19 4.72
N TYR A 190 -2.55 1.96 4.70
CA TYR A 190 -1.78 1.87 5.93
C TYR A 190 -1.10 3.20 6.28
N TYR A 191 -1.09 3.52 7.57
CA TYR A 191 -0.45 4.72 8.13
C TYR A 191 1.04 4.51 8.44
N ASP A 192 1.39 3.33 8.94
CA ASP A 192 2.76 2.96 9.34
C ASP A 192 3.07 1.54 8.84
N PRO A 193 3.93 1.39 7.81
CA PRO A 193 4.27 0.08 7.26
C PRO A 193 5.00 -0.81 8.28
N ILE A 194 5.72 -0.21 9.25
CA ILE A 194 6.44 -0.99 10.26
C ILE A 194 5.44 -1.66 11.21
N GLU A 195 4.36 -0.97 11.59
CA GLU A 195 3.30 -1.57 12.40
C GLU A 195 2.68 -2.78 11.69
N VAL A 196 2.39 -2.65 10.39
CA VAL A 196 1.86 -3.76 9.57
C VAL A 196 2.85 -4.94 9.53
N LEU A 197 4.13 -4.68 9.31
CA LEU A 197 5.15 -5.72 9.29
C LEU A 197 5.28 -6.44 10.65
N ILE A 198 5.24 -5.71 11.75
CA ILE A 198 5.32 -6.27 13.10
C ILE A 198 4.09 -7.14 13.40
N ASP A 199 2.90 -6.70 13.00
CA ASP A 199 1.68 -7.47 13.16
C ASP A 199 1.73 -8.77 12.35
N GLU A 200 2.25 -8.74 11.12
CA GLU A 200 2.47 -9.95 10.31
C GLU A 200 3.49 -10.91 10.96
N VAL A 201 4.57 -10.40 11.56
CA VAL A 201 5.51 -11.23 12.32
C VAL A 201 4.80 -11.91 13.49
N SER A 202 3.97 -11.18 14.24
CA SER A 202 3.26 -11.74 15.39
C SER A 202 2.26 -12.84 15.03
N LYS A 203 1.68 -12.79 13.82
CA LYS A 203 0.72 -13.79 13.31
C LYS A 203 1.42 -15.04 12.78
N ARG A 204 2.60 -14.89 12.19
CA ARG A 204 3.31 -15.96 11.46
C ARG A 204 4.40 -16.65 12.27
N THR A 205 4.69 -16.17 13.48
CA THR A 205 5.74 -16.71 14.35
C THR A 205 5.20 -16.98 15.76
N PRO A 206 5.90 -17.79 16.57
CA PRO A 206 5.54 -17.97 17.98
C PRO A 206 5.71 -16.70 18.83
N LEU A 207 6.24 -15.61 18.27
CA LEU A 207 6.39 -14.35 18.97
C LEU A 207 5.00 -13.70 19.14
N ASN A 208 4.63 -13.42 20.39
CA ASN A 208 3.43 -12.64 20.66
C ASN A 208 3.62 -11.18 20.22
N SER A 209 2.53 -10.40 20.18
CA SER A 209 2.56 -9.00 19.74
C SER A 209 3.54 -8.11 20.51
N TYR A 210 3.79 -8.42 21.78
CA TYR A 210 4.75 -7.67 22.62
C TYR A 210 6.19 -7.94 22.17
N LEU A 211 6.57 -9.22 22.02
CA LEU A 211 7.91 -9.60 21.58
C LEU A 211 8.20 -9.17 20.15
N SER A 212 7.20 -9.24 19.28
CA SER A 212 7.33 -8.77 17.89
C SER A 212 7.66 -7.27 17.82
N LYS A 213 7.10 -6.47 18.71
CA LYS A 213 7.41 -5.02 18.80
C LYS A 213 8.88 -4.74 19.14
N LEU A 214 9.56 -5.65 19.86
CA LEU A 214 10.98 -5.50 20.14
C LEU A 214 11.86 -5.60 18.88
N LEU A 215 11.36 -6.20 17.79
CA LEU A 215 12.08 -6.26 16.52
C LEU A 215 12.07 -4.92 15.76
N LYS A 216 11.21 -3.96 16.12
CA LYS A 216 11.06 -2.68 15.42
C LYS A 216 12.41 -1.98 15.15
N PRO A 217 13.29 -1.73 16.15
CA PRO A 217 14.57 -1.07 15.88
C PRO A 217 15.46 -1.85 14.91
N GLY A 218 15.49 -3.17 15.03
CA GLY A 218 16.28 -4.03 14.15
C GLY A 218 15.75 -4.04 12.71
N ILE A 219 14.43 -4.03 12.52
CA ILE A 219 13.79 -3.93 11.19
C ILE A 219 14.12 -2.58 10.54
N ILE A 220 14.01 -1.46 11.27
CA ILE A 220 14.34 -0.14 10.75
C ILE A 220 15.81 -0.07 10.32
N ILE A 221 16.73 -0.51 11.19
CA ILE A 221 18.17 -0.47 10.90
C ILE A 221 18.49 -1.38 9.71
N SER A 222 17.98 -2.61 9.67
CA SER A 222 18.26 -3.55 8.58
C SER A 222 17.66 -3.08 7.25
N SER A 223 16.48 -2.48 7.26
CA SER A 223 15.87 -1.89 6.06
C SER A 223 16.73 -0.78 5.49
N LYS A 224 17.26 0.08 6.35
CA LYS A 224 18.15 1.18 5.93
C LYS A 224 19.51 0.70 5.43
N VAL A 225 20.10 -0.28 6.11
CA VAL A 225 21.45 -0.76 5.78
C VAL A 225 21.47 -1.66 4.55
N PHE A 226 20.49 -2.57 4.40
CA PHE A 226 20.51 -3.58 3.34
C PHE A 226 19.65 -3.22 2.13
N PHE A 227 18.67 -2.32 2.28
CA PHE A 227 17.72 -1.98 1.22
C PHE A 227 17.69 -0.49 0.88
N ASP A 228 18.58 0.30 1.52
CA ASP A 228 18.61 1.77 1.36
C ASP A 228 17.19 2.39 1.50
N ASN A 229 16.45 1.93 2.49
CA ASN A 229 15.06 2.30 2.67
C ASN A 229 14.75 2.68 4.12
N ASP A 230 14.18 3.86 4.28
CA ASP A 230 13.71 4.35 5.56
C ASP A 230 12.20 4.13 5.68
N LEU A 231 11.82 3.03 6.33
CA LEU A 231 10.41 2.64 6.52
C LEU A 231 9.59 3.65 7.34
N GLU A 232 10.25 4.58 8.07
CA GLU A 232 9.55 5.61 8.83
C GLU A 232 9.03 6.75 7.93
N ASN A 233 9.53 6.87 6.70
CA ASN A 233 9.16 7.96 5.79
C ASN A 233 7.65 8.04 5.52
N ILE A 234 6.96 6.90 5.34
CA ILE A 234 5.50 6.90 5.13
C ILE A 234 4.76 7.53 6.29
N LYS A 235 5.08 7.10 7.51
CA LYS A 235 4.50 7.68 8.71
C LYS A 235 4.81 9.17 8.82
N ASN A 236 6.06 9.55 8.56
CA ASN A 236 6.51 10.95 8.61
C ASN A 236 5.78 11.83 7.61
N ILE A 237 5.44 11.31 6.43
CA ILE A 237 4.63 12.03 5.44
C ILE A 237 3.25 12.32 6.01
N PHE A 238 2.55 11.34 6.59
CA PHE A 238 1.26 11.56 7.22
C PHE A 238 1.34 12.43 8.48
N GLU A 239 2.49 12.48 9.15
CA GLU A 239 2.70 13.33 10.34
C GLU A 239 3.17 14.74 9.99
N SER A 240 3.53 15.02 8.73
CA SER A 240 3.93 16.35 8.30
C SER A 240 2.79 17.38 8.47
N GLU A 241 3.16 18.66 8.65
CA GLU A 241 2.19 19.75 8.73
C GLU A 241 1.57 20.11 7.37
N THR A 242 2.12 19.56 6.28
CA THR A 242 1.63 19.78 4.92
C THR A 242 0.31 19.03 4.77
N ILE A 243 -0.79 19.75 4.91
CA ILE A 243 -2.13 19.19 4.70
C ILE A 243 -2.42 19.20 3.21
N ASN A 244 -2.80 18.05 2.69
CA ASN A 244 -3.32 17.96 1.34
C ASN A 244 -4.75 18.50 1.29
N ASN A 245 -5.03 19.30 0.26
CA ASN A 245 -6.37 19.82 -0.03
C ASN A 245 -7.18 18.93 -1.00
N THR A 246 -6.64 17.78 -1.43
CA THR A 246 -7.36 16.87 -2.33
C THR A 246 -8.45 16.12 -1.56
N PRO A 247 -9.73 16.26 -1.95
CA PRO A 247 -10.81 15.50 -1.33
C PRO A 247 -10.53 14.01 -1.37
N SER A 248 -10.77 13.31 -0.26
CA SER A 248 -10.43 11.90 -0.15
C SER A 248 -11.54 11.09 0.52
N LEU A 249 -11.94 9.99 -0.11
CA LEU A 249 -12.81 8.97 0.47
C LEU A 249 -11.93 7.81 0.96
N ILE A 250 -12.02 7.52 2.26
CA ILE A 250 -11.21 6.47 2.89
C ILE A 250 -12.12 5.34 3.30
N PHE A 251 -11.85 4.14 2.83
CA PHE A 251 -12.53 2.93 3.24
C PHE A 251 -11.71 2.16 4.28
N GLY A 252 -12.43 1.55 5.21
CA GLY A 252 -11.87 0.64 6.20
C GLY A 252 -12.69 -0.64 6.29
N CYS A 253 -12.01 -1.74 6.49
CA CYS A 253 -12.63 -3.04 6.74
C CYS A 253 -12.58 -3.34 8.25
N LYS A 254 -13.72 -3.56 8.89
CA LYS A 254 -13.82 -3.68 10.35
C LYS A 254 -12.89 -4.75 10.94
N ASN A 255 -12.84 -5.90 10.30
CA ASN A 255 -12.11 -7.06 10.78
C ASN A 255 -10.87 -7.38 9.92
N ASP A 256 -10.33 -6.37 9.22
CA ASP A 256 -9.09 -6.54 8.46
C ASP A 256 -7.94 -6.93 9.39
N THR A 257 -7.37 -8.10 9.12
CA THR A 257 -6.25 -8.63 9.88
C THR A 257 -4.90 -8.29 9.27
N THR A 258 -4.84 -7.77 8.04
CA THR A 258 -3.61 -7.38 7.35
C THR A 258 -3.27 -5.93 7.63
N VAL A 259 -4.21 -5.03 7.36
CA VAL A 259 -4.12 -3.61 7.71
C VAL A 259 -5.24 -3.28 8.71
N PRO A 260 -4.95 -3.36 10.01
CA PRO A 260 -5.95 -3.07 11.03
C PRO A 260 -6.63 -1.72 10.83
N ASN A 261 -7.93 -1.67 11.10
CA ASN A 261 -8.78 -0.50 10.86
C ASN A 261 -8.33 0.78 11.62
N SER A 262 -7.42 0.64 12.58
CA SER A 262 -6.76 1.78 13.21
C SER A 262 -5.93 2.63 12.24
N HIS A 263 -5.38 2.05 11.17
CA HIS A 263 -4.58 2.75 10.16
C HIS A 263 -5.42 3.74 9.34
N PRO A 264 -6.48 3.32 8.62
CA PRO A 264 -7.32 4.24 7.86
C PRO A 264 -7.99 5.29 8.75
N ARG A 265 -8.40 4.95 9.98
CA ARG A 265 -8.93 5.93 10.95
C ARG A 265 -7.89 6.99 11.36
N ARG A 266 -6.62 6.61 11.53
CA ARG A 266 -5.52 7.57 11.81
C ARG A 266 -5.30 8.50 10.63
N ILE A 267 -5.32 7.98 9.39
CA ILE A 267 -5.21 8.78 8.16
C ILE A 267 -6.38 9.77 8.09
N LYS A 268 -7.63 9.30 8.27
CA LYS A 268 -8.80 10.20 8.32
C LYS A 268 -8.62 11.34 9.32
N LYS A 269 -8.14 11.02 10.52
CA LYS A 269 -7.90 12.04 11.56
C LYS A 269 -6.87 13.09 11.11
N LYS A 270 -5.85 12.68 10.34
CA LYS A 270 -4.82 13.57 9.82
C LYS A 270 -5.30 14.44 8.67
N LEU A 271 -6.04 13.87 7.72
CA LEU A 271 -6.58 14.60 6.58
C LEU A 271 -7.77 15.51 6.96
N GLY A 272 -8.38 15.30 8.11
CA GLY A 272 -9.40 16.21 8.66
C GLY A 272 -10.65 16.35 7.80
N ALA A 273 -11.12 17.59 7.61
CA ALA A 273 -12.37 17.89 6.92
C ALA A 273 -12.38 17.51 5.43
N MET A 274 -11.20 17.48 4.78
CA MET A 274 -11.07 17.12 3.36
C MET A 274 -11.22 15.61 3.09
N SER A 275 -11.53 14.81 4.10
CA SER A 275 -11.71 13.37 3.93
C SER A 275 -13.02 12.89 4.53
N LYS A 276 -13.65 11.91 3.86
CA LYS A 276 -14.76 11.09 4.37
C LYS A 276 -14.23 9.72 4.73
N TYR A 277 -14.76 9.09 5.77
CA TYR A 277 -14.40 7.72 6.16
C TYR A 277 -15.65 6.84 6.21
N VAL A 278 -15.57 5.70 5.58
CA VAL A 278 -16.62 4.67 5.59
C VAL A 278 -16.00 3.35 6.05
N GLU A 279 -16.68 2.68 6.98
CA GLU A 279 -16.25 1.40 7.52
C GLU A 279 -17.23 0.31 7.13
N PHE A 280 -16.74 -0.72 6.44
CA PHE A 280 -17.56 -1.86 6.07
C PHE A 280 -17.59 -2.90 7.21
N GLU A 281 -18.81 -3.21 7.69
CA GLU A 281 -19.05 -4.19 8.75
C GLU A 281 -18.92 -5.62 8.22
N ASN A 282 -19.48 -5.89 7.03
CA ASN A 282 -19.42 -7.19 6.35
C ASN A 282 -18.11 -7.35 5.61
N CYS A 283 -17.02 -7.42 6.36
CA CYS A 283 -15.67 -7.44 5.85
C CYS A 283 -14.77 -8.16 6.86
N SER A 284 -14.18 -9.30 6.48
CA SER A 284 -13.39 -10.16 7.37
C SER A 284 -11.93 -10.30 6.97
N LYS A 285 -11.58 -9.95 5.73
CA LYS A 285 -10.23 -10.02 5.19
C LYS A 285 -9.87 -8.75 4.46
N HIS A 286 -8.60 -8.59 4.25
CA HIS A 286 -8.04 -7.52 3.42
C HIS A 286 -8.52 -7.65 1.97
N GLY A 287 -9.17 -6.63 1.44
CA GLY A 287 -9.79 -6.63 0.10
C GLY A 287 -11.26 -7.04 0.06
N ASP A 288 -11.85 -7.43 1.17
CA ASP A 288 -13.26 -7.87 1.23
C ASP A 288 -14.26 -6.72 1.05
N SER A 289 -13.87 -5.46 1.25
CA SER A 289 -14.77 -4.30 1.22
C SER A 289 -15.59 -4.25 -0.07
N PHE A 290 -14.94 -4.27 -1.23
CA PHE A 290 -15.59 -4.27 -2.53
C PHE A 290 -16.33 -5.59 -2.83
N ILE A 291 -15.71 -6.73 -2.49
CA ILE A 291 -16.22 -8.07 -2.87
C ILE A 291 -17.58 -8.37 -2.21
N TYR A 292 -17.73 -8.06 -0.92
CA TYR A 292 -18.94 -8.41 -0.15
C TYR A 292 -19.93 -7.26 -0.01
N ASN A 293 -19.57 -6.03 -0.37
CA ASN A 293 -20.44 -4.87 -0.25
C ASN A 293 -20.48 -4.05 -1.54
N ASN A 294 -20.42 -4.70 -2.70
CA ASN A 294 -20.27 -4.04 -4.01
C ASN A 294 -21.24 -2.86 -4.21
N GLU A 295 -22.53 -3.06 -4.01
CA GLU A 295 -23.56 -2.02 -4.18
C GLU A 295 -23.31 -0.81 -3.25
N GLU A 296 -23.07 -1.04 -1.96
CA GLU A 296 -22.78 0.01 -0.98
C GLU A 296 -21.45 0.71 -1.30
N TYR A 297 -20.44 -0.08 -1.72
CA TYR A 297 -19.12 0.42 -2.08
C TYR A 297 -19.19 1.40 -3.25
N ILE A 298 -19.87 1.03 -4.33
CA ILE A 298 -20.06 1.87 -5.52
C ILE A 298 -20.96 3.08 -5.19
N TYR A 299 -22.00 2.88 -4.37
CA TYR A 299 -22.85 3.96 -3.91
C TYR A 299 -22.07 5.04 -3.13
N GLU A 300 -21.18 4.65 -2.21
CA GLU A 300 -20.38 5.59 -1.45
C GLU A 300 -19.37 6.37 -2.32
N ILE A 301 -18.79 5.72 -3.33
CA ILE A 301 -17.94 6.39 -4.32
C ILE A 301 -18.78 7.38 -5.14
N SER A 302 -19.92 6.96 -5.65
CA SER A 302 -20.82 7.81 -6.46
C SER A 302 -21.30 9.03 -5.68
N ASN A 303 -21.67 8.85 -4.42
CA ASN A 303 -22.05 9.96 -3.55
C ASN A 303 -20.88 10.93 -3.32
N PHE A 304 -19.70 10.42 -3.04
CA PHE A 304 -18.52 11.25 -2.86
C PHE A 304 -18.20 12.08 -4.11
N LEU A 305 -18.26 11.48 -5.29
CA LEU A 305 -18.01 12.16 -6.56
C LEU A 305 -19.08 13.23 -6.84
N ASN A 306 -20.36 12.92 -6.57
CA ASN A 306 -21.44 13.86 -6.77
C ASN A 306 -21.37 15.04 -5.78
N GLU A 307 -21.11 14.79 -4.49
CA GLU A 307 -21.02 15.82 -3.46
C GLU A 307 -19.84 16.78 -3.66
N GLN A 308 -18.71 16.29 -4.15
CA GLN A 308 -17.48 17.07 -4.25
C GLN A 308 -17.27 17.70 -5.62
N PHE A 309 -17.79 17.09 -6.69
CA PHE A 309 -17.45 17.46 -8.08
C PHE A 309 -18.67 17.62 -8.98
N GLU A 310 -19.89 17.48 -8.46
CA GLU A 310 -21.15 17.53 -9.23
C GLU A 310 -21.21 16.49 -10.39
N ILE A 311 -20.40 15.42 -10.29
CA ILE A 311 -20.36 14.35 -11.27
C ILE A 311 -21.55 13.42 -11.02
N LYS A 312 -22.56 13.49 -11.91
CA LYS A 312 -23.72 12.61 -11.86
C LYS A 312 -23.41 11.34 -12.65
N ASN A 313 -23.53 10.22 -12.00
CA ASN A 313 -23.52 8.92 -12.68
C ASN A 313 -24.78 8.78 -13.55
N LYS A 314 -24.64 8.18 -14.71
CA LYS A 314 -25.74 7.87 -15.62
C LYS A 314 -26.65 6.76 -15.09
#